data_fd733268b3fa32f72b6b2dffbd361ce2
#
_entry.id   fd733268b3fa32f72b6b2dffbd361ce2
#
_cell.length_a   1.000
_cell.length_b   1.000
_cell.length_c   1.000
_cell.angle_alpha   90.00
_cell.angle_beta   90.00
_cell.angle_gamma   90.00
#
_symmetry.space_group_name_H-M   'P 1'
#
loop_
_entity.id
_entity.type
_entity.pdbx_description
1 polymer ?
#
loop_
_entity_poly.entity_id
_entity_poly.type
_entity_poly.pdbx_seq_one_letter_code
_entity_poly.pdbx_strand_id
1 'polypeptide(L)'
;MLELNGITVSFGERAVLSGCSLHLAPGERIALMGPSGCGKTTLLRTALSLQPPDSGTLRTDAKRTAAVFQEPRLLPWCTAAENVNVVLSDSSATLPEALKWLSILELDDAAGLYPDELSGGMQQRVSLARALAVRPELLVLDEPFKGLDSALHDRILRTVKSTLDGSGTAVLLATHSEEEALALGCRILRYRDGKFE
;
A
#
# COMPACT_ATOMS: atom_id res chain seq x y z
N MET A 1 6.37 15.96 -0.39
CA MET A 1 6.16 14.60 -0.95
C MET A 1 4.73 14.44 -1.45
N LEU A 2 3.72 14.43 -0.57
CA LEU A 2 2.30 14.38 -0.95
C LEU A 2 1.53 15.44 -0.16
N GLU A 3 0.73 16.25 -0.86
CA GLU A 3 -0.16 17.26 -0.28
C GLU A 3 -1.57 17.07 -0.81
N LEU A 4 -2.50 16.91 0.09
CA LEU A 4 -3.94 16.92 -0.15
C LEU A 4 -4.52 18.13 0.59
N ASN A 5 -5.16 19.06 -0.12
CA ASN A 5 -5.71 20.27 0.47
C ASN A 5 -7.21 20.38 0.15
N GLY A 6 -8.03 20.31 1.20
CA GLY A 6 -9.48 20.48 1.11
C GLY A 6 -10.19 19.45 0.23
N ILE A 7 -9.70 18.23 0.18
CA ILE A 7 -10.24 17.15 -0.66
C ILE A 7 -11.66 16.80 -0.26
N THR A 8 -12.58 16.92 -1.20
CA THR A 8 -13.97 16.46 -1.08
C THR A 8 -14.22 15.41 -2.17
N VAL A 9 -14.80 14.29 -1.79
CA VAL A 9 -15.20 13.21 -2.70
C VAL A 9 -16.58 12.73 -2.31
N SER A 10 -17.50 12.69 -3.27
CA SER A 10 -18.88 12.23 -3.11
C SER A 10 -19.20 11.08 -4.06
N PHE A 11 -20.09 10.22 -3.66
CA PHE A 11 -20.69 9.19 -4.52
C PHE A 11 -22.22 9.36 -4.50
N GLY A 12 -22.74 9.89 -5.60
CA GLY A 12 -24.13 10.37 -5.65
C GLY A 12 -24.34 11.52 -4.67
N GLU A 13 -25.34 11.41 -3.81
CA GLU A 13 -25.65 12.43 -2.79
C GLU A 13 -24.81 12.30 -1.51
N ARG A 14 -24.01 11.25 -1.36
CA ARG A 14 -23.23 10.97 -0.15
C ARG A 14 -21.80 11.50 -0.29
N ALA A 15 -21.48 12.53 0.49
CA ALA A 15 -20.09 12.94 0.69
C ALA A 15 -19.36 11.90 1.57
N VAL A 16 -18.25 11.36 1.08
CA VAL A 16 -17.39 10.38 1.78
C VAL A 16 -16.19 11.09 2.41
N LEU A 17 -15.64 12.07 1.71
CA LEU A 17 -14.60 12.96 2.23
C LEU A 17 -15.12 14.39 2.11
N SER A 18 -14.93 15.22 3.15
CA SER A 18 -15.46 16.59 3.22
C SER A 18 -14.36 17.56 3.66
N GLY A 19 -13.65 18.16 2.69
CA GLY A 19 -12.58 19.13 2.97
C GLY A 19 -11.39 18.51 3.69
N CYS A 20 -11.05 17.25 3.39
CA CYS A 20 -9.96 16.52 4.03
C CYS A 20 -8.60 17.08 3.56
N SER A 21 -7.71 17.37 4.51
CA SER A 21 -6.35 17.82 4.22
C SER A 21 -5.33 16.90 4.87
N LEU A 22 -4.25 16.57 4.14
CA LEU A 22 -3.18 15.71 4.61
C LEU A 22 -1.87 16.16 3.99
N HIS A 23 -0.84 16.26 4.81
CA HIS A 23 0.53 16.46 4.37
C HIS A 23 1.38 15.27 4.79
N LEU A 24 2.13 14.70 3.86
CA LEU A 24 3.04 13.58 4.07
C LEU A 24 4.42 13.98 3.54
N ALA A 25 5.38 14.14 4.45
CA ALA A 25 6.77 14.48 4.13
C ALA A 25 7.54 13.25 3.60
N PRO A 26 8.71 13.44 2.94
CA PRO A 26 9.60 12.34 2.60
C PRO A 26 9.98 11.53 3.84
N GLY A 27 9.87 10.20 3.77
CA GLY A 27 10.16 9.30 4.88
C GLY A 27 9.13 9.29 6.02
N GLU A 28 8.14 10.19 5.99
CA GLU A 28 7.05 10.18 6.98
C GLU A 28 6.11 9.01 6.72
N ARG A 29 5.54 8.45 7.79
CA ARG A 29 4.57 7.36 7.73
C ARG A 29 3.30 7.77 8.45
N ILE A 30 2.17 7.71 7.74
CA ILE A 30 0.85 8.05 8.26
C ILE A 30 -0.07 6.84 8.13
N ALA A 31 -0.80 6.54 9.21
CA ALA A 31 -1.86 5.55 9.21
C ALA A 31 -3.23 6.22 9.33
N LEU A 32 -4.13 5.88 8.42
CA LEU A 32 -5.53 6.28 8.42
C LEU A 32 -6.35 5.23 9.15
N MET A 33 -6.99 5.60 10.24
CA MET A 33 -7.82 4.72 11.04
C MET A 33 -9.26 5.24 11.12
N GLY A 34 -10.21 4.32 11.08
CA GLY A 34 -11.63 4.63 11.17
C GLY A 34 -12.50 3.43 10.78
N PRO A 35 -13.82 3.52 10.97
CA PRO A 35 -14.74 2.44 10.66
C PRO A 35 -14.72 2.07 9.17
N SER A 36 -15.26 0.90 8.83
CA SER A 36 -15.43 0.49 7.44
C SER A 36 -16.34 1.46 6.70
N GLY A 37 -15.97 1.80 5.47
CA GLY A 37 -16.75 2.74 4.63
C GLY A 37 -16.61 4.22 5.00
N CYS A 38 -15.70 4.60 5.90
CA CYS A 38 -15.48 6.01 6.26
C CYS A 38 -14.65 6.80 5.25
N GLY A 39 -14.12 6.16 4.18
CA GLY A 39 -13.40 6.85 3.11
C GLY A 39 -11.89 6.62 3.08
N LYS A 40 -11.32 5.71 3.89
CA LYS A 40 -9.87 5.38 3.86
C LYS A 40 -9.42 5.04 2.44
N THR A 41 -10.00 4.01 1.84
CA THR A 41 -9.69 3.59 0.45
C THR A 41 -9.92 4.73 -0.56
N THR A 42 -10.93 5.56 -0.36
CA THR A 42 -11.19 6.73 -1.21
C THR A 42 -10.04 7.73 -1.13
N LEU A 43 -9.59 8.05 0.07
CA LEU A 43 -8.45 8.96 0.27
C LEU A 43 -7.15 8.37 -0.32
N LEU A 44 -6.90 7.06 -0.13
CA LEU A 44 -5.77 6.38 -0.74
C LEU A 44 -5.82 6.43 -2.28
N ARG A 45 -6.99 6.18 -2.88
CA ARG A 45 -7.16 6.26 -4.34
C ARG A 45 -6.99 7.69 -4.85
N THR A 46 -7.46 8.69 -4.10
CA THR A 46 -7.25 10.10 -4.44
C THR A 46 -5.75 10.43 -4.38
N ALA A 47 -5.03 10.01 -3.33
CA ALA A 47 -3.59 10.21 -3.20
C ALA A 47 -2.78 9.61 -4.37
N LEU A 48 -3.30 8.54 -4.98
CA LEU A 48 -2.74 7.88 -6.17
C LEU A 48 -3.23 8.48 -7.50
N SER A 49 -4.04 9.53 -7.49
CA SER A 49 -4.70 10.10 -8.69
C SER A 49 -5.63 9.09 -9.42
N LEU A 50 -6.04 8.01 -8.75
CA LEU A 50 -6.96 7.02 -9.29
C LEU A 50 -8.44 7.40 -9.10
N GLN A 51 -8.70 8.34 -8.21
CA GLN A 51 -10.02 8.91 -7.93
C GLN A 51 -9.89 10.44 -7.92
N PRO A 52 -10.40 11.15 -8.93
CA PRO A 52 -10.39 12.61 -8.91
C PRO A 52 -11.30 13.11 -7.76
N PRO A 53 -10.90 14.14 -7.02
CA PRO A 53 -11.77 14.78 -6.04
C PRO A 53 -12.78 15.71 -6.74
N ASP A 54 -13.94 15.91 -6.10
CA ASP A 54 -14.94 16.89 -6.54
C ASP A 54 -14.43 18.33 -6.32
N SER A 55 -13.67 18.53 -5.25
CA SER A 55 -12.99 19.79 -4.95
C SER A 55 -11.73 19.56 -4.12
N GLY A 56 -10.89 20.58 -4.03
CA GLY A 56 -9.59 20.53 -3.39
C GLY A 56 -8.46 20.34 -4.40
N THR A 57 -7.25 20.22 -3.89
CA THR A 57 -6.06 20.03 -4.70
C THR A 57 -5.18 18.92 -4.21
N LEU A 58 -4.60 18.16 -5.13
CA LEU A 58 -3.59 17.14 -4.88
C LEU A 58 -2.29 17.53 -5.55
N ARG A 59 -1.19 17.42 -4.83
CA ARG A 59 0.18 17.60 -5.37
C ARG A 59 1.07 16.47 -4.85
N THR A 60 1.92 15.93 -5.71
CA THR A 60 2.96 14.98 -5.34
C THR A 60 4.21 15.19 -6.17
N ASP A 61 5.36 15.06 -5.51
CA ASP A 61 6.69 15.10 -6.13
C ASP A 61 7.27 13.69 -6.29
N ALA A 62 6.56 12.64 -5.83
CA ALA A 62 7.02 11.27 -5.90
C ALA A 62 7.11 10.81 -7.37
N LYS A 63 8.31 10.42 -7.78
CA LYS A 63 8.56 9.88 -9.13
C LYS A 63 8.21 8.40 -9.23
N ARG A 64 8.42 7.65 -8.13
CA ARG A 64 8.08 6.24 -8.02
C ARG A 64 7.05 6.08 -6.92
N THR A 65 5.85 5.69 -7.34
CA THR A 65 4.74 5.40 -6.44
C THR A 65 4.33 3.94 -6.60
N ALA A 66 4.13 3.25 -5.48
CA ALA A 66 3.60 1.90 -5.47
C ALA A 66 2.39 1.80 -4.54
N ALA A 67 1.53 0.84 -4.82
CA ALA A 67 0.34 0.59 -4.02
C ALA A 67 0.10 -0.90 -3.79
N VAL A 68 -0.38 -1.23 -2.59
CA VAL A 68 -0.99 -2.50 -2.25
C VAL A 68 -2.44 -2.22 -1.90
N PHE A 69 -3.36 -2.84 -2.64
CA PHE A 69 -4.79 -2.71 -2.41
C PHE A 69 -5.30 -3.87 -1.55
N GLN A 70 -6.48 -3.70 -0.98
CA GLN A 70 -7.16 -4.76 -0.23
C GLN A 70 -7.36 -6.04 -1.07
N GLU A 71 -7.61 -5.90 -2.38
CA GLU A 71 -7.52 -6.98 -3.35
C GLU A 71 -6.13 -6.97 -3.97
N PRO A 72 -5.38 -8.09 -4.02
CA PRO A 72 -3.99 -8.13 -4.47
C PRO A 72 -3.75 -7.66 -5.91
N ARG A 73 -4.77 -7.75 -6.78
CA ARG A 73 -4.72 -7.31 -8.20
C ARG A 73 -3.50 -7.86 -8.94
N LEU A 74 -3.26 -9.14 -8.77
CA LEU A 74 -2.24 -9.84 -9.53
C LEU A 74 -2.68 -10.01 -10.98
N LEU A 75 -1.70 -10.07 -11.88
CA LEU A 75 -1.93 -10.41 -13.29
C LEU A 75 -2.21 -11.92 -13.37
N PRO A 76 -3.43 -12.36 -13.74
CA PRO A 76 -3.81 -13.77 -13.62
C PRO A 76 -3.08 -14.70 -14.59
N TRP A 77 -2.49 -14.15 -15.65
CA TRP A 77 -1.69 -14.88 -16.65
C TRP A 77 -0.18 -14.88 -16.36
N CYS A 78 0.23 -14.31 -15.23
CA CYS A 78 1.63 -14.24 -14.79
C CYS A 78 1.79 -15.06 -13.51
N THR A 79 2.90 -15.77 -13.39
CA THR A 79 3.29 -16.42 -12.13
C THR A 79 3.60 -15.39 -11.05
N ALA A 80 3.80 -15.82 -9.81
CA ALA A 80 4.18 -14.94 -8.70
C ALA A 80 5.47 -14.17 -9.02
N ALA A 81 6.49 -14.86 -9.57
CA ALA A 81 7.75 -14.23 -9.96
C ALA A 81 7.56 -13.21 -11.09
N GLU A 82 6.78 -13.53 -12.10
CA GLU A 82 6.49 -12.62 -13.21
C GLU A 82 5.66 -11.41 -12.75
N ASN A 83 4.73 -11.57 -11.79
CA ASN A 83 3.99 -10.47 -11.18
C ASN A 83 4.91 -9.47 -10.45
N VAL A 84 5.99 -9.94 -9.83
CA VAL A 84 7.00 -9.06 -9.24
C VAL A 84 7.93 -8.50 -10.31
N ASN A 85 8.31 -9.32 -11.29
CA ASN A 85 9.25 -8.95 -12.34
C ASN A 85 8.72 -7.82 -13.25
N VAL A 86 7.41 -7.77 -13.50
CA VAL A 86 6.81 -6.79 -14.43
C VAL A 86 7.05 -5.33 -14.04
N VAL A 87 7.33 -5.05 -12.76
CA VAL A 87 7.62 -3.69 -12.26
C VAL A 87 9.11 -3.38 -12.18
N LEU A 88 9.97 -4.35 -12.45
CA LEU A 88 11.42 -4.20 -12.47
C LEU A 88 11.85 -3.86 -13.91
N SER A 89 11.92 -2.60 -14.25
CA SER A 89 11.98 -2.07 -15.61
C SER A 89 13.31 -2.24 -16.36
N ASP A 90 14.31 -2.94 -15.82
CA ASP A 90 15.59 -3.11 -16.49
C ASP A 90 15.87 -4.56 -16.87
N SER A 91 15.85 -4.79 -18.11
CA SER A 91 15.60 -5.92 -18.99
C SER A 91 16.50 -7.16 -18.92
N SER A 92 17.48 -7.29 -18.06
CA SER A 92 18.37 -8.46 -18.10
C SER A 92 18.73 -9.14 -16.77
N ALA A 93 18.40 -8.52 -15.64
CA ALA A 93 18.69 -9.05 -14.31
C ALA A 93 17.47 -9.17 -13.39
N THR A 94 16.27 -9.08 -13.95
CA THR A 94 15.05 -8.81 -13.16
C THR A 94 14.49 -10.04 -12.47
N LEU A 95 14.59 -11.24 -13.07
CA LEU A 95 14.06 -12.45 -12.44
C LEU A 95 14.76 -12.81 -11.12
N PRO A 96 16.10 -12.78 -11.00
CA PRO A 96 16.77 -12.98 -9.71
C PRO A 96 16.36 -11.96 -8.63
N GLU A 97 16.16 -10.69 -9.01
CA GLU A 97 15.67 -9.66 -8.09
C GLU A 97 14.21 -9.93 -7.68
N ALA A 98 13.35 -10.35 -8.60
CA ALA A 98 11.98 -10.74 -8.29
C ALA A 98 11.93 -11.92 -7.31
N LEU A 99 12.75 -12.96 -7.54
CA LEU A 99 12.87 -14.11 -6.64
C LEU A 99 13.35 -13.69 -5.25
N LYS A 100 14.32 -12.78 -5.17
CA LYS A 100 14.78 -12.22 -3.90
C LYS A 100 13.64 -11.52 -3.13
N TRP A 101 12.80 -10.73 -3.79
CA TRP A 101 11.66 -10.10 -3.14
C TRP A 101 10.60 -11.10 -2.68
N LEU A 102 10.39 -12.18 -3.43
CA LEU A 102 9.52 -13.28 -3.00
C LEU A 102 10.10 -13.97 -1.76
N SER A 103 11.40 -14.27 -1.75
CA SER A 103 12.09 -14.88 -0.60
C SER A 103 12.00 -14.00 0.65
N ILE A 104 12.21 -12.69 0.52
CA ILE A 104 12.05 -11.71 1.61
C ILE A 104 10.65 -11.78 2.25
N LEU A 105 9.62 -12.13 1.45
CA LEU A 105 8.23 -12.27 1.91
C LEU A 105 7.80 -13.74 2.13
N GLU A 106 8.75 -14.64 2.32
CA GLU A 106 8.53 -16.07 2.61
C GLU A 106 7.68 -16.78 1.53
N LEU A 107 8.04 -16.58 0.25
CA LEU A 107 7.35 -17.14 -0.92
C LEU A 107 8.29 -17.91 -1.85
N ASP A 108 9.38 -18.51 -1.32
CA ASP A 108 10.38 -19.23 -2.11
C ASP A 108 9.76 -20.33 -2.98
N ASP A 109 8.87 -21.13 -2.39
CA ASP A 109 8.24 -22.27 -3.08
C ASP A 109 7.06 -21.86 -3.98
N ALA A 110 6.68 -20.57 -4.00
CA ALA A 110 5.53 -20.08 -4.72
C ALA A 110 5.88 -19.33 -6.02
N ALA A 111 7.15 -19.17 -6.32
CA ALA A 111 7.62 -18.31 -7.41
C ALA A 111 7.02 -18.67 -8.79
N GLY A 112 6.83 -19.97 -9.06
CA GLY A 112 6.28 -20.48 -10.31
C GLY A 112 4.76 -20.64 -10.32
N LEU A 113 4.06 -20.37 -9.22
CA LEU A 113 2.61 -20.55 -9.13
C LEU A 113 1.86 -19.35 -9.73
N TYR A 114 0.73 -19.64 -10.36
CA TYR A 114 -0.21 -18.64 -10.85
C TYR A 114 -1.14 -18.16 -9.71
N PRO A 115 -1.78 -16.97 -9.86
CA PRO A 115 -2.61 -16.40 -8.81
C PRO A 115 -3.73 -17.31 -8.30
N ASP A 116 -4.34 -18.14 -9.16
CA ASP A 116 -5.39 -19.10 -8.80
C ASP A 116 -4.87 -20.32 -8.00
N GLU A 117 -3.56 -20.58 -8.04
CA GLU A 117 -2.90 -21.62 -7.25
C GLU A 117 -2.41 -21.10 -5.89
N LEU A 118 -2.44 -19.77 -5.68
CA LEU A 118 -1.99 -19.11 -4.46
C LEU A 118 -3.15 -18.92 -3.46
N SER A 119 -2.90 -19.17 -2.18
CA SER A 119 -3.82 -18.75 -1.13
C SER A 119 -3.96 -17.23 -1.10
N GLY A 120 -5.05 -16.68 -0.53
CA GLY A 120 -5.26 -15.24 -0.42
C GLY A 120 -4.11 -14.52 0.29
N GLY A 121 -3.57 -15.11 1.36
CA GLY A 121 -2.40 -14.56 2.05
C GLY A 121 -1.11 -14.61 1.22
N MET A 122 -0.93 -15.63 0.37
CA MET A 122 0.20 -15.69 -0.58
C MET A 122 0.05 -14.60 -1.66
N GLN A 123 -1.15 -14.44 -2.24
CA GLN A 123 -1.43 -13.38 -3.21
C GLN A 123 -1.15 -12.00 -2.63
N GLN A 124 -1.53 -11.75 -1.37
CA GLN A 124 -1.27 -10.49 -0.69
C GLN A 124 0.24 -10.24 -0.51
N ARG A 125 1.01 -11.27 -0.15
CA ARG A 125 2.47 -11.18 -0.03
C ARG A 125 3.15 -10.97 -1.39
N VAL A 126 2.66 -11.57 -2.48
CA VAL A 126 3.15 -11.26 -3.85
C VAL A 126 2.87 -9.81 -4.21
N SER A 127 1.70 -9.27 -3.86
CA SER A 127 1.38 -7.84 -4.08
C SER A 127 2.32 -6.92 -3.28
N LEU A 128 2.64 -7.27 -2.04
CA LEU A 128 3.64 -6.56 -1.22
C LEU A 128 5.04 -6.63 -1.85
N ALA A 129 5.48 -7.83 -2.27
CA ALA A 129 6.76 -8.01 -2.97
C ALA A 129 6.87 -7.12 -4.19
N ARG A 130 5.83 -7.11 -5.03
CA ARG A 130 5.73 -6.27 -6.23
C ARG A 130 5.85 -4.78 -5.90
N ALA A 131 5.15 -4.32 -4.84
CA ALA A 131 5.17 -2.92 -4.45
C ALA A 131 6.53 -2.48 -3.87
N LEU A 132 7.18 -3.32 -3.05
CA LEU A 132 8.48 -3.02 -2.45
C LEU A 132 9.62 -3.09 -3.48
N ALA A 133 9.52 -3.98 -4.48
CA ALA A 133 10.51 -4.14 -5.53
C ALA A 133 10.77 -2.86 -6.35
N VAL A 134 9.75 -2.01 -6.49
CA VAL A 134 9.86 -0.67 -7.13
C VAL A 134 10.77 0.27 -6.36
N ARG A 135 11.07 -0.01 -5.08
CA ARG A 135 11.74 0.93 -4.16
C ARG A 135 11.07 2.31 -4.20
N PRO A 136 9.80 2.38 -3.85
CA PRO A 136 8.99 3.58 -4.06
C PRO A 136 9.42 4.74 -3.16
N GLU A 137 9.21 5.96 -3.64
CA GLU A 137 9.30 7.17 -2.84
C GLU A 137 8.01 7.38 -2.02
N LEU A 138 6.86 6.97 -2.60
CA LEU A 138 5.55 6.94 -1.95
C LEU A 138 4.95 5.54 -2.04
N LEU A 139 4.70 4.92 -0.89
CA LEU A 139 4.04 3.62 -0.76
C LEU A 139 2.66 3.80 -0.13
N VAL A 140 1.63 3.35 -0.84
CA VAL A 140 0.24 3.40 -0.38
C VAL A 140 -0.22 1.97 -0.07
N LEU A 141 -0.72 1.75 1.14
CA LEU A 141 -1.07 0.44 1.67
C LEU A 141 -2.53 0.44 2.15
N ASP A 142 -3.38 -0.40 1.57
CA ASP A 142 -4.78 -0.58 1.97
C ASP A 142 -4.98 -1.98 2.55
N GLU A 143 -5.01 -2.09 3.88
CA GLU A 143 -5.12 -3.34 4.66
C GLU A 143 -4.10 -4.41 4.20
N PRO A 144 -2.78 -4.09 4.14
CA PRO A 144 -1.78 -4.91 3.44
C PRO A 144 -1.51 -6.28 4.08
N PHE A 145 -1.87 -6.47 5.35
CA PHE A 145 -1.61 -7.70 6.10
C PHE A 145 -2.87 -8.56 6.30
N LYS A 146 -3.97 -8.17 5.68
CA LYS A 146 -5.23 -8.92 5.76
C LYS A 146 -5.08 -10.34 5.21
N GLY A 147 -5.69 -11.30 5.92
CA GLY A 147 -5.70 -12.72 5.50
C GLY A 147 -4.43 -13.51 5.83
N LEU A 148 -3.49 -12.93 6.58
CA LEU A 148 -2.36 -13.64 7.15
C LEU A 148 -2.75 -14.24 8.51
N ASP A 149 -2.23 -15.43 8.83
CA ASP A 149 -2.29 -15.95 10.18
C ASP A 149 -1.40 -15.12 11.12
N SER A 150 -1.68 -15.15 12.43
CA SER A 150 -1.03 -14.27 13.41
C SER A 150 0.51 -14.38 13.42
N ALA A 151 1.05 -15.60 13.33
CA ALA A 151 2.50 -15.80 13.40
C ALA A 151 3.21 -15.29 12.12
N LEU A 152 2.61 -15.54 10.97
CA LEU A 152 3.09 -15.03 9.67
C LEU A 152 2.93 -13.50 9.58
N HIS A 153 1.79 -12.95 10.04
CA HIS A 153 1.52 -11.52 10.12
C HIS A 153 2.67 -10.78 10.81
N ASP A 154 3.06 -11.22 12.01
CA ASP A 154 4.12 -10.56 12.79
C ASP A 154 5.49 -10.62 12.12
N ARG A 155 5.79 -11.73 11.41
CA ARG A 155 7.04 -11.84 10.66
C ARG A 155 7.06 -10.91 9.45
N ILE A 156 5.99 -10.93 8.65
CA ILE A 156 5.86 -10.08 7.46
C ILE A 156 5.84 -8.60 7.83
N LEU A 157 5.13 -8.22 8.89
CA LEU A 157 5.10 -6.85 9.41
C LEU A 157 6.51 -6.35 9.77
N ARG A 158 7.29 -7.17 10.51
CA ARG A 158 8.69 -6.85 10.85
C ARG A 158 9.57 -6.74 9.60
N THR A 159 9.38 -7.62 8.63
CA THR A 159 10.12 -7.62 7.36
C THR A 159 9.83 -6.35 6.56
N VAL A 160 8.56 -5.98 6.43
CA VAL A 160 8.16 -4.72 5.76
C VAL A 160 8.75 -3.52 6.48
N LYS A 161 8.63 -3.48 7.83
CA LYS A 161 9.23 -2.41 8.63
C LYS A 161 10.74 -2.27 8.36
N SER A 162 11.50 -3.36 8.47
CA SER A 162 12.95 -3.34 8.27
C SER A 162 13.34 -2.92 6.84
N THR A 163 12.53 -3.27 5.84
CA THR A 163 12.72 -2.86 4.45
C THR A 163 12.49 -1.35 4.27
N LEU A 164 11.53 -0.79 5.01
CA LEU A 164 11.19 0.63 4.95
C LEU A 164 12.12 1.51 5.81
N ASP A 165 12.73 0.94 6.85
CA ASP A 165 13.63 1.68 7.73
C ASP A 165 14.88 2.14 6.96
N GLY A 166 15.15 3.45 6.99
CA GLY A 166 16.27 4.07 6.27
C GLY A 166 16.09 4.21 4.75
N SER A 167 14.99 3.74 4.17
CA SER A 167 14.75 3.84 2.72
C SER A 167 14.35 5.26 2.26
N GLY A 168 13.88 6.10 3.17
CA GLY A 168 13.29 7.40 2.83
C GLY A 168 11.88 7.32 2.20
N THR A 169 11.31 6.12 2.10
CA THR A 169 9.95 5.91 1.57
C THR A 169 8.90 6.55 2.49
N ALA A 170 8.09 7.43 1.93
CA ALA A 170 6.88 7.92 2.59
C ALA A 170 5.77 6.87 2.50
N VAL A 171 5.03 6.65 3.59
CA VAL A 171 3.99 5.61 3.66
C VAL A 171 2.65 6.21 4.04
N LEU A 172 1.61 5.89 3.25
CA LEU A 172 0.22 6.16 3.59
C LEU A 172 -0.51 4.83 3.74
N LEU A 173 -0.82 4.45 4.98
CA LEU A 173 -1.41 3.18 5.37
C LEU A 173 -2.89 3.36 5.73
N ALA A 174 -3.77 2.51 5.25
CA ALA A 174 -5.08 2.29 5.84
C ALA A 174 -5.10 0.95 6.55
N THR A 175 -5.44 0.96 7.83
CA THR A 175 -5.56 -0.25 8.64
C THR A 175 -6.60 -0.08 9.74
N HIS A 176 -7.09 -1.19 10.26
CA HIS A 176 -7.90 -1.27 11.48
C HIS A 176 -7.07 -1.59 12.72
N SER A 177 -5.83 -2.02 12.55
CA SER A 177 -4.92 -2.42 13.64
C SER A 177 -4.02 -1.26 14.04
N GLU A 178 -4.17 -0.81 15.28
CA GLU A 178 -3.26 0.18 15.88
C GLU A 178 -1.86 -0.42 16.07
N GLU A 179 -1.77 -1.72 16.32
CA GLU A 179 -0.50 -2.43 16.46
C GLU A 179 0.31 -2.39 15.15
N GLU A 180 -0.34 -2.61 13.99
CA GLU A 180 0.31 -2.46 12.68
C GLU A 180 0.83 -1.04 12.46
N ALA A 181 0.00 -0.03 12.76
CA ALA A 181 0.35 1.37 12.58
C ALA A 181 1.56 1.75 13.45
N LEU A 182 1.56 1.35 14.72
CA LEU A 182 2.66 1.61 15.65
C LEU A 182 3.92 0.83 15.29
N ALA A 183 3.78 -0.45 14.93
CA ALA A 183 4.92 -1.27 14.52
C ALA A 183 5.63 -0.70 13.30
N LEU A 184 4.89 -0.15 12.32
CA LEU A 184 5.46 0.54 11.16
C LEU A 184 5.96 1.97 11.47
N GLY A 185 5.78 2.46 12.69
CA GLY A 185 6.19 3.81 13.10
C GLY A 185 5.33 4.91 12.46
N CYS A 186 4.05 4.65 12.22
CA CYS A 186 3.15 5.61 11.63
C CYS A 186 2.60 6.61 12.65
N ARG A 187 2.48 7.87 12.25
CA ARG A 187 1.58 8.83 12.90
C ARG A 187 0.14 8.46 12.54
N ILE A 188 -0.72 8.31 13.53
CA ILE A 188 -2.10 7.87 13.34
C ILE A 188 -3.00 9.09 13.15
N LEU A 189 -3.78 9.09 12.06
CA LEU A 189 -4.89 9.99 11.83
C LEU A 189 -6.20 9.22 11.96
N ARG A 190 -7.12 9.73 12.79
CA ARG A 190 -8.41 9.09 13.03
C ARG A 190 -9.51 9.80 12.26
N TYR A 191 -10.44 9.02 11.71
CA TYR A 191 -11.59 9.60 11.03
C TYR A 191 -12.56 10.27 12.01
N ARG A 192 -12.89 11.53 11.72
CA ARG A 192 -13.93 12.31 12.41
C ARG A 192 -14.64 13.21 11.41
N ASP A 193 -15.98 13.16 11.38
CA ASP A 193 -16.83 14.07 10.61
C ASP A 193 -16.39 14.34 9.16
N GLY A 194 -16.03 13.29 8.44
CA GLY A 194 -15.63 13.37 7.02
C GLY A 194 -14.14 13.70 6.79
N LYS A 195 -13.32 13.78 7.85
CA LYS A 195 -11.90 14.12 7.80
C LYS A 195 -11.05 13.11 8.56
N PHE A 196 -9.74 13.12 8.29
CA PHE A 196 -8.73 12.41 9.05
C PHE A 196 -7.88 13.41 9.83
N GLU A 197 -7.89 13.29 11.17
CA GLU A 197 -7.20 14.16 12.11
C GLU A 197 -6.32 13.36 13.07
#